data_0ee6f86ab7d2ba1e0a96df0c1b1b0e73
#
_entry.id   0ee6f86ab7d2ba1e0a96df0c1b1b0e73
#
_cell.length_a   1.000
_cell.length_b   1.000
_cell.length_c   1.000
_cell.angle_alpha   90.00
_cell.angle_beta   90.00
_cell.angle_gamma   90.00
#
_symmetry.space_group_name_H-M   'P 1'
#
loop_
_entity.id
_entity.type
_entity.pdbx_description
1 polymer ?
#
loop_
_entity_poly.entity_id
_entity_poly.type
_entity_poly.pdbx_seq_one_letter_code
_entity_poly.pdbx_strand_id
1 'polypeptide(L)'
;MARSQQPNIVLVMADQLAPQFTGAYGHPVVKTPHMDALAARGMRFDAAYCNSPLCAPSRFSFMSGQLVTRIAAYDNASEFTSAVPTFAHYLRGLGYRTCLSGKMHFVGPDQLHGFEERITTDVYPSDFAWTPDWELADERIDKWYHNMDSVREAGVAATTFQLEYDEEVGFFARRKLMQYASENVAPFALVASFIHPHDPYVARPEWWNLYDAGDIDMPAIGAGAVPIDAFSNRLMDGIEASSVAMTDDEVRNARNAYYANTS
;
A
#
# COMPACT_ATOMS: atom_id res chain seq x y z
N MET A 1 -35.09 -13.98 19.55
CA MET A 1 -34.08 -12.91 19.57
C MET A 1 -33.74 -12.60 18.11
N ALA A 2 -34.01 -11.39 17.62
CA ALA A 2 -33.58 -10.97 16.29
C ALA A 2 -32.06 -11.07 16.29
N ARG A 3 -31.47 -11.83 15.33
CA ARG A 3 -30.04 -11.79 15.06
C ARG A 3 -29.74 -10.33 14.76
N SER A 4 -28.86 -9.68 15.55
CA SER A 4 -28.29 -8.41 15.16
C SER A 4 -27.73 -8.63 13.76
N GLN A 5 -28.17 -7.85 12.77
CA GLN A 5 -27.63 -7.97 11.41
C GLN A 5 -26.14 -7.68 11.50
N GLN A 6 -25.34 -8.68 11.19
CA GLN A 6 -23.90 -8.50 11.08
C GLN A 6 -23.63 -7.55 9.90
N PRO A 7 -22.88 -6.46 10.09
CA PRO A 7 -22.63 -5.51 9.01
C PRO A 7 -21.76 -6.14 7.92
N ASN A 8 -21.98 -5.76 6.69
CA ASN A 8 -21.01 -6.00 5.62
C ASN A 8 -19.77 -5.13 5.85
N ILE A 9 -18.61 -5.67 5.53
CA ILE A 9 -17.33 -5.00 5.73
C ILE A 9 -16.66 -4.82 4.36
N VAL A 10 -16.27 -3.58 4.06
CA VAL A 10 -15.42 -3.26 2.90
C VAL A 10 -14.20 -2.52 3.43
N LEU A 11 -13.03 -3.10 3.20
CA LEU A 11 -11.75 -2.50 3.51
C LEU A 11 -11.08 -2.06 2.20
N VAL A 12 -10.78 -0.78 2.09
CA VAL A 12 -10.00 -0.22 0.98
C VAL A 12 -8.63 0.16 1.53
N MET A 13 -7.58 -0.38 0.93
CA MET A 13 -6.20 -0.12 1.33
C MET A 13 -5.44 0.54 0.19
N ALA A 14 -4.58 1.49 0.53
CA ALA A 14 -3.60 2.08 -0.39
C ALA A 14 -2.20 1.83 0.19
N ASP A 15 -1.26 1.41 -0.66
CA ASP A 15 0.12 1.19 -0.22
C ASP A 15 0.90 2.50 -0.21
N GLN A 16 1.68 2.72 0.84
CA GLN A 16 2.55 3.89 1.00
C GLN A 16 1.81 5.25 1.00
N LEU A 17 0.48 5.25 1.21
CA LEU A 17 -0.27 6.48 1.36
C LEU A 17 -0.01 7.10 2.73
N ALA A 18 0.62 8.27 2.72
CA ALA A 18 0.81 9.05 3.93
C ALA A 18 -0.42 9.95 4.16
N PRO A 19 -1.05 9.93 5.35
CA PRO A 19 -2.32 10.61 5.59
C PRO A 19 -2.28 12.11 5.34
N GLN A 20 -1.13 12.77 5.59
CA GLN A 20 -0.96 14.20 5.31
C GLN A 20 -1.14 14.57 3.83
N PHE A 21 -1.13 13.63 2.90
CA PHE A 21 -1.40 13.86 1.48
C PHE A 21 -2.85 13.56 1.08
N THR A 22 -3.78 13.76 1.99
CA THR A 22 -5.22 13.68 1.72
C THR A 22 -5.95 14.91 2.23
N GLY A 23 -7.04 15.30 1.57
CA GLY A 23 -7.88 16.43 1.99
C GLY A 23 -8.47 16.22 3.39
N ALA A 24 -8.84 15.00 3.74
CA ALA A 24 -9.36 14.64 5.07
C ALA A 24 -8.40 15.00 6.21
N TYR A 25 -7.09 15.00 5.96
CA TYR A 25 -6.06 15.41 6.92
C TYR A 25 -5.50 16.81 6.65
N GLY A 26 -6.16 17.58 5.77
CA GLY A 26 -5.91 19.00 5.59
C GLY A 26 -4.88 19.36 4.51
N HIS A 27 -4.53 18.44 3.60
CA HIS A 27 -3.67 18.81 2.48
C HIS A 27 -4.35 19.85 1.58
N PRO A 28 -3.69 20.98 1.27
CA PRO A 28 -4.35 22.08 0.58
C PRO A 28 -4.52 21.84 -0.93
N VAL A 29 -3.76 20.95 -1.54
CA VAL A 29 -3.68 20.76 -2.99
C VAL A 29 -4.26 19.41 -3.43
N VAL A 30 -3.90 18.30 -2.76
CA VAL A 30 -4.34 16.96 -3.17
C VAL A 30 -5.85 16.82 -3.10
N LYS A 31 -6.45 16.30 -4.16
CA LYS A 31 -7.91 16.17 -4.33
C LYS A 31 -8.34 14.75 -4.01
N THR A 32 -8.92 14.53 -2.84
CA THR A 32 -9.42 13.23 -2.39
C THR A 32 -10.92 13.25 -2.04
N PRO A 33 -11.80 13.68 -2.96
CA PRO A 33 -13.19 13.99 -2.62
C PRO A 33 -13.97 12.80 -2.04
N HIS A 34 -13.66 11.58 -2.46
CA HIS A 34 -14.34 10.38 -1.96
C HIS A 34 -13.87 9.98 -0.57
N MET A 35 -12.55 10.08 -0.28
CA MET A 35 -12.01 9.87 1.06
C MET A 35 -12.51 10.95 2.03
N ASP A 36 -12.54 12.21 1.59
CA ASP A 36 -13.02 13.35 2.36
C ASP A 36 -14.50 13.21 2.71
N ALA A 37 -15.33 12.79 1.74
CA ALA A 37 -16.74 12.51 1.96
C ALA A 37 -16.97 11.33 2.92
N LEU A 38 -16.12 10.31 2.89
CA LEU A 38 -16.17 9.20 3.83
C LEU A 38 -15.78 9.67 5.23
N ALA A 39 -14.70 10.44 5.36
CA ALA A 39 -14.25 11.01 6.63
C ALA A 39 -15.31 11.92 7.26
N ALA A 40 -15.99 12.74 6.45
CA ALA A 40 -17.03 13.66 6.92
C ALA A 40 -18.26 12.97 7.54
N ARG A 41 -18.57 11.73 7.13
CA ARG A 41 -19.71 10.95 7.66
C ARG A 41 -19.31 9.77 8.54
N GLY A 42 -18.01 9.58 8.73
CA GLY A 42 -17.44 8.47 9.50
C GLY A 42 -16.57 8.97 10.65
N MET A 43 -15.53 8.22 10.93
CA MET A 43 -14.55 8.54 11.95
C MET A 43 -13.16 8.64 11.32
N ARG A 44 -12.47 9.75 11.57
CA ARG A 44 -11.06 9.94 11.21
C ARG A 44 -10.18 9.65 12.44
N PHE A 45 -9.12 8.91 12.25
CA PHE A 45 -8.17 8.57 13.32
C PHE A 45 -6.92 9.43 13.17
N ASP A 46 -6.69 10.34 14.11
CA ASP A 46 -5.53 11.24 14.09
C ASP A 46 -4.26 10.59 14.66
N ALA A 47 -4.40 9.47 15.37
CA ALA A 47 -3.31 8.74 16.01
C ALA A 47 -3.40 7.24 15.74
N ALA A 48 -3.26 6.84 14.46
CA ALA A 48 -3.14 5.46 14.05
C ALA A 48 -1.66 5.11 13.80
N TYR A 49 -1.23 3.96 14.30
CA TYR A 49 0.17 3.55 14.24
C TYR A 49 0.33 2.21 13.52
N CYS A 50 1.37 2.12 12.72
CA CYS A 50 1.81 0.90 12.10
C CYS A 50 2.84 0.20 12.99
N ASN A 51 2.76 -1.12 13.09
CA ASN A 51 3.70 -1.92 13.89
C ASN A 51 5.10 -2.00 13.25
N SER A 52 5.15 -2.01 11.92
CA SER A 52 6.38 -2.00 11.13
C SER A 52 6.15 -1.27 9.81
N PRO A 53 6.98 -0.30 9.43
CA PRO A 53 6.74 0.53 8.25
C PRO A 53 7.26 -0.12 6.94
N LEU A 54 7.05 -1.41 6.77
CA LEU A 54 7.34 -2.19 5.56
C LEU A 54 6.09 -2.93 5.11
N CYS A 55 5.94 -3.15 3.80
CA CYS A 55 4.72 -3.72 3.21
C CYS A 55 4.31 -5.05 3.84
N ALA A 56 5.11 -6.11 3.72
CA ALA A 56 4.76 -7.43 4.22
C ALA A 56 4.61 -7.46 5.76
N PRO A 57 5.59 -6.98 6.55
CA PRO A 57 5.47 -6.97 8.01
C PRO A 57 4.25 -6.19 8.51
N SER A 58 3.97 -5.01 7.92
CA SER A 58 2.80 -4.19 8.26
C SER A 58 1.50 -4.95 7.98
N ARG A 59 1.40 -5.55 6.79
CA ARG A 59 0.20 -6.27 6.35
C ARG A 59 -0.05 -7.53 7.16
N PHE A 60 1.00 -8.26 7.51
CA PHE A 60 0.89 -9.47 8.34
C PHE A 60 0.50 -9.14 9.78
N SER A 61 1.07 -8.07 10.35
CA SER A 61 0.63 -7.53 11.65
C SER A 61 -0.83 -7.09 11.62
N PHE A 62 -1.24 -6.39 10.56
CA PHE A 62 -2.62 -5.98 10.37
C PHE A 62 -3.57 -7.18 10.25
N MET A 63 -3.19 -8.19 9.46
CA MET A 63 -4.00 -9.40 9.26
C MET A 63 -4.15 -10.23 10.52
N SER A 64 -3.07 -10.37 11.30
CA SER A 64 -3.02 -11.26 12.48
C SER A 64 -3.38 -10.55 13.79
N GLY A 65 -3.28 -9.22 13.85
CA GLY A 65 -3.37 -8.46 15.11
C GLY A 65 -2.18 -8.72 16.04
N GLN A 66 -1.05 -9.21 15.52
CA GLN A 66 0.13 -9.57 16.31
C GLN A 66 1.34 -8.72 15.92
N LEU A 67 2.26 -8.55 16.88
CA LEU A 67 3.53 -7.88 16.62
C LEU A 67 4.40 -8.67 15.65
N VAL A 68 5.18 -7.99 14.81
CA VAL A 68 6.12 -8.62 13.85
C VAL A 68 7.07 -9.61 14.52
N THR A 69 7.48 -9.33 15.76
CA THR A 69 8.35 -10.21 16.55
C THR A 69 7.69 -11.53 16.95
N ARG A 70 6.36 -11.58 17.01
CA ARG A 70 5.61 -12.82 17.32
C ARG A 70 5.37 -13.68 16.11
N ILE A 71 5.22 -13.05 14.95
CA ILE A 71 4.94 -13.74 13.68
C ILE A 71 6.22 -13.92 12.84
N ALA A 72 7.38 -13.48 13.35
CA ALA A 72 8.68 -13.55 12.71
C ALA A 72 8.73 -12.97 11.29
N ALA A 73 7.97 -11.92 11.04
CA ALA A 73 7.88 -11.24 9.74
C ALA A 73 8.61 -9.90 9.81
N TYR A 74 9.91 -9.89 9.50
CA TYR A 74 10.77 -8.73 9.71
C TYR A 74 11.06 -7.92 8.44
N ASP A 75 10.82 -8.50 7.26
CA ASP A 75 11.10 -7.90 5.97
C ASP A 75 10.10 -8.34 4.90
N ASN A 76 10.25 -7.82 3.68
CA ASN A 76 9.38 -8.13 2.55
C ASN A 76 9.63 -9.52 1.92
N ALA A 77 10.63 -10.25 2.38
CA ALA A 77 10.90 -11.63 1.96
C ALA A 77 10.40 -12.66 2.99
N SER A 78 9.91 -12.20 4.14
CA SER A 78 9.42 -13.08 5.21
C SER A 78 8.17 -13.83 4.78
N GLU A 79 8.16 -15.15 5.00
CA GLU A 79 6.96 -15.97 4.84
C GLU A 79 5.90 -15.57 5.86
N PHE A 80 4.65 -15.48 5.41
CA PHE A 80 3.51 -15.44 6.33
C PHE A 80 3.02 -16.87 6.56
N THR A 81 3.40 -17.45 7.68
CA THR A 81 3.06 -18.85 7.96
C THR A 81 1.54 -19.06 8.10
N SER A 82 1.02 -20.11 7.46
CA SER A 82 -0.39 -20.52 7.55
C SER A 82 -0.83 -20.92 8.97
N ALA A 83 0.11 -21.12 9.89
CA ALA A 83 -0.19 -21.39 11.30
C ALA A 83 -0.71 -20.17 12.07
N VAL A 84 -0.55 -18.94 11.51
CA VAL A 84 -1.01 -17.71 12.13
C VAL A 84 -2.44 -17.40 11.71
N PRO A 85 -3.42 -17.43 12.63
CA PRO A 85 -4.79 -17.05 12.29
C PRO A 85 -4.88 -15.55 12.01
N THR A 86 -5.72 -15.20 11.04
CA THR A 86 -5.96 -13.83 10.60
C THR A 86 -7.40 -13.41 10.86
N PHE A 87 -7.70 -12.12 10.75
CA PHE A 87 -9.09 -11.64 10.86
C PHE A 87 -10.03 -12.34 9.85
N ALA A 88 -9.52 -12.73 8.67
CA ALA A 88 -10.32 -13.44 7.68
C ALA A 88 -10.78 -14.81 8.18
N HIS A 89 -9.93 -15.55 8.89
CA HIS A 89 -10.32 -16.82 9.54
C HIS A 89 -11.43 -16.61 10.57
N TYR A 90 -11.29 -15.58 11.42
CA TYR A 90 -12.30 -15.27 12.44
C TYR A 90 -13.63 -14.83 11.83
N LEU A 91 -13.60 -14.01 10.79
CA LEU A 91 -14.80 -13.59 10.08
C LEU A 91 -15.51 -14.78 9.42
N ARG A 92 -14.77 -15.70 8.80
CA ARG A 92 -15.34 -16.94 8.28
C ARG A 92 -15.99 -17.77 9.38
N GLY A 93 -15.34 -17.89 10.54
CA GLY A 93 -15.90 -18.57 11.71
C GLY A 93 -17.22 -17.94 12.20
N LEU A 94 -17.43 -16.66 11.92
CA LEU A 94 -18.67 -15.93 12.20
C LEU A 94 -19.68 -15.99 11.04
N GLY A 95 -19.38 -16.70 9.95
CA GLY A 95 -20.27 -16.88 8.80
C GLY A 95 -20.16 -15.83 7.71
N TYR A 96 -19.11 -14.99 7.72
CA TYR A 96 -18.83 -14.07 6.64
C TYR A 96 -18.29 -14.78 5.40
N ARG A 97 -18.73 -14.34 4.23
CA ARG A 97 -18.01 -14.60 2.96
C ARG A 97 -16.84 -13.62 2.89
N THR A 98 -15.65 -14.14 2.71
CA THR A 98 -14.41 -13.32 2.74
C THR A 98 -13.71 -13.34 1.38
N CYS A 99 -13.40 -12.16 0.85
CA CYS A 99 -12.80 -12.01 -0.47
C CYS A 99 -11.67 -10.98 -0.44
N LEU A 100 -10.59 -11.28 -1.14
CA LEU A 100 -9.45 -10.39 -1.36
C LEU A 100 -9.32 -10.06 -2.85
N SER A 101 -9.21 -8.77 -3.15
CA SER A 101 -8.75 -8.22 -4.43
C SER A 101 -7.52 -7.36 -4.18
N GLY A 102 -6.40 -7.68 -4.81
CA GLY A 102 -5.21 -6.84 -4.77
C GLY A 102 -4.08 -7.32 -3.86
N LYS A 103 -3.20 -6.37 -3.59
CA LYS A 103 -1.92 -6.58 -2.91
C LYS A 103 -2.10 -6.95 -1.43
N MET A 104 -1.50 -8.05 -1.02
CA MET A 104 -1.30 -8.39 0.40
C MET A 104 0.14 -8.78 0.71
N HIS A 105 0.96 -8.93 -0.30
CA HIS A 105 2.38 -9.28 -0.19
C HIS A 105 2.58 -10.64 0.51
N PHE A 106 1.70 -11.60 0.24
CA PHE A 106 1.83 -12.92 0.80
C PHE A 106 3.01 -13.67 0.17
N VAL A 107 4.01 -13.95 0.98
CA VAL A 107 5.16 -14.80 0.62
C VAL A 107 4.92 -16.20 1.17
N GLY A 108 5.21 -17.21 0.37
CA GLY A 108 4.99 -18.61 0.71
C GLY A 108 3.79 -19.23 0.00
N PRO A 109 3.52 -20.50 0.26
CA PRO A 109 2.53 -21.29 -0.48
C PRO A 109 1.08 -20.93 -0.16
N ASP A 110 0.79 -20.44 1.07
CA ASP A 110 -0.56 -20.00 1.40
C ASP A 110 -0.81 -18.58 0.85
N GLN A 111 -1.68 -18.46 -0.14
CA GLN A 111 -2.05 -17.20 -0.77
C GLN A 111 -3.45 -16.72 -0.36
N LEU A 112 -4.10 -17.42 0.56
CA LEU A 112 -5.43 -17.10 1.03
C LEU A 112 -5.46 -16.56 2.45
N HIS A 113 -4.64 -17.08 3.34
CA HIS A 113 -4.57 -16.69 4.75
C HIS A 113 -5.93 -16.42 5.39
N GLY A 114 -6.90 -17.32 5.12
CA GLY A 114 -8.25 -17.27 5.66
C GLY A 114 -9.29 -16.62 4.76
N PHE A 115 -8.94 -15.95 3.67
CA PHE A 115 -9.92 -15.58 2.66
C PHE A 115 -10.48 -16.82 1.96
N GLU A 116 -11.78 -16.82 1.67
CA GLU A 116 -12.39 -17.88 0.85
C GLU A 116 -12.03 -17.72 -0.64
N GLU A 117 -11.90 -16.47 -1.06
CA GLU A 117 -11.59 -16.13 -2.45
C GLU A 117 -10.50 -15.07 -2.50
N ARG A 118 -9.58 -15.24 -3.44
CA ARG A 118 -8.67 -14.21 -3.90
C ARG A 118 -8.88 -14.05 -5.41
N ILE A 119 -9.34 -12.87 -5.82
CA ILE A 119 -9.85 -12.65 -7.18
C ILE A 119 -8.86 -11.94 -8.11
N THR A 120 -7.75 -11.47 -7.58
CA THR A 120 -6.58 -11.00 -8.34
C THR A 120 -5.31 -11.60 -7.74
N THR A 121 -4.25 -11.70 -8.55
CA THR A 121 -2.93 -12.11 -8.05
C THR A 121 -2.29 -11.03 -7.18
N ASP A 122 -1.16 -11.32 -6.56
CA ASP A 122 -0.34 -10.26 -5.95
C ASP A 122 0.50 -9.54 -7.03
N VAL A 123 0.92 -8.33 -6.73
CA VAL A 123 1.81 -7.54 -7.60
C VAL A 123 3.27 -7.96 -7.44
N TYR A 124 3.61 -8.54 -6.30
CA TYR A 124 4.95 -9.03 -6.00
C TYR A 124 5.02 -10.56 -6.03
N PRO A 125 6.22 -11.12 -6.27
CA PRO A 125 6.38 -12.57 -6.28
C PRO A 125 6.05 -13.17 -4.91
N SER A 126 5.33 -14.29 -4.95
CA SER A 126 4.97 -15.05 -3.74
C SER A 126 5.99 -16.14 -3.41
N ASP A 127 6.96 -16.36 -4.28
CA ASP A 127 8.06 -17.27 -4.05
C ASP A 127 9.14 -16.64 -3.14
N PHE A 128 10.17 -17.41 -2.83
CA PHE A 128 11.26 -16.96 -1.97
C PHE A 128 12.37 -16.22 -2.73
N ALA A 129 12.10 -15.68 -3.92
CA ALA A 129 13.10 -15.02 -4.77
C ALA A 129 13.72 -13.76 -4.11
N TRP A 130 13.04 -13.18 -3.15
CA TRP A 130 13.51 -12.02 -2.40
C TRP A 130 14.22 -12.38 -1.09
N THR A 131 14.30 -13.67 -0.76
CA THR A 131 15.04 -14.09 0.42
C THR A 131 16.53 -13.82 0.20
N PRO A 132 17.19 -13.02 1.05
CA PRO A 132 18.59 -12.70 0.91
C PRO A 132 19.46 -13.93 1.21
N ASP A 133 20.63 -14.00 0.60
CA ASP A 133 21.67 -14.91 1.07
C ASP A 133 22.37 -14.30 2.29
N TRP A 134 22.03 -14.80 3.47
CA TRP A 134 22.56 -14.28 4.73
C TRP A 134 24.07 -14.55 4.93
N GLU A 135 24.66 -15.43 4.13
CA GLU A 135 26.12 -15.62 4.11
C GLU A 135 26.83 -14.46 3.41
N LEU A 136 26.11 -13.73 2.55
CA LEU A 136 26.58 -12.55 1.83
C LEU A 136 26.06 -11.24 2.45
N ALA A 137 25.87 -11.21 3.76
CA ALA A 137 25.19 -10.12 4.47
C ALA A 137 25.77 -8.71 4.24
N ASP A 138 27.05 -8.65 3.88
CA ASP A 138 27.74 -7.37 3.59
C ASP A 138 27.68 -6.99 2.10
N GLU A 139 27.11 -7.84 1.24
CA GLU A 139 26.96 -7.57 -0.19
C GLU A 139 25.57 -7.00 -0.47
N ARG A 140 25.55 -5.85 -1.12
CA ARG A 140 24.32 -5.26 -1.62
C ARG A 140 23.82 -6.06 -2.84
N ILE A 141 22.52 -6.43 -2.83
CA ILE A 141 21.87 -7.07 -3.95
C ILE A 141 20.90 -6.07 -4.57
N ASP A 142 21.36 -5.33 -5.57
CA ASP A 142 20.68 -4.17 -6.14
C ASP A 142 19.25 -4.42 -6.58
N LYS A 143 18.94 -5.60 -7.12
CA LYS A 143 17.60 -5.94 -7.57
C LYS A 143 16.51 -5.96 -6.46
N TRP A 144 16.92 -5.94 -5.21
CA TRP A 144 16.02 -5.98 -4.05
C TRP A 144 15.91 -4.65 -3.34
N TYR A 145 16.71 -3.67 -3.72
CA TYR A 145 16.72 -2.36 -3.10
C TYR A 145 16.04 -1.33 -4.01
N HIS A 146 15.23 -0.50 -3.40
CA HIS A 146 14.80 0.73 -4.02
C HIS A 146 16.02 1.67 -4.17
N ASN A 147 15.99 2.47 -5.21
CA ASN A 147 16.99 3.50 -5.46
C ASN A 147 16.27 4.81 -5.83
N MET A 148 17.03 5.84 -6.14
CA MET A 148 16.47 7.14 -6.49
C MET A 148 15.91 7.22 -7.92
N ASP A 149 16.01 6.16 -8.73
CA ASP A 149 15.48 6.17 -10.10
C ASP A 149 13.99 6.37 -10.15
N SER A 150 13.23 5.81 -9.19
CA SER A 150 11.78 6.02 -9.12
C SER A 150 11.39 7.50 -8.95
N VAL A 151 12.26 8.33 -8.37
CA VAL A 151 12.07 9.79 -8.27
C VAL A 151 12.53 10.48 -9.57
N ARG A 152 13.69 10.09 -10.11
CA ARG A 152 14.28 10.68 -11.31
C ARG A 152 13.46 10.42 -12.56
N GLU A 153 12.87 9.24 -12.67
CA GLU A 153 12.05 8.79 -13.80
C GLU A 153 10.58 9.09 -13.62
N ALA A 154 10.22 9.83 -12.56
CA ALA A 154 8.85 10.21 -12.28
C ALA A 154 8.22 11.00 -13.43
N GLY A 155 6.98 10.68 -13.80
CA GLY A 155 6.34 11.35 -14.93
C GLY A 155 5.01 10.77 -15.35
N VAL A 156 4.75 10.89 -16.64
CA VAL A 156 3.46 10.51 -17.25
C VAL A 156 3.65 9.31 -18.18
N ALA A 157 2.76 8.33 -18.07
CA ALA A 157 2.65 7.25 -19.03
C ALA A 157 1.18 6.93 -19.33
N ALA A 158 0.93 6.41 -20.52
CA ALA A 158 -0.41 5.91 -20.88
C ALA A 158 -0.78 4.71 -20.01
N THR A 159 0.20 3.86 -19.70
CA THR A 159 0.05 2.70 -18.82
C THR A 159 1.40 2.26 -18.25
N THR A 160 1.35 1.62 -17.09
CA THR A 160 2.44 0.84 -16.49
C THR A 160 1.86 -0.43 -15.90
N PHE A 161 2.71 -1.38 -15.52
CA PHE A 161 2.25 -2.59 -14.85
C PHE A 161 1.42 -2.28 -13.58
N GLN A 162 1.85 -1.32 -12.76
CA GLN A 162 1.16 -0.96 -11.53
C GLN A 162 -0.18 -0.25 -11.79
N LEU A 163 -0.25 0.61 -12.82
CA LEU A 163 -1.49 1.27 -13.20
C LEU A 163 -2.54 0.26 -13.66
N GLU A 164 -2.15 -0.69 -14.52
CA GLU A 164 -3.03 -1.78 -14.96
C GLU A 164 -3.45 -2.68 -13.80
N TYR A 165 -2.53 -2.99 -12.90
CA TYR A 165 -2.80 -3.79 -11.73
C TYR A 165 -3.88 -3.17 -10.84
N ASP A 166 -3.79 -1.88 -10.53
CA ASP A 166 -4.78 -1.20 -9.69
C ASP A 166 -6.14 -1.06 -10.38
N GLU A 167 -6.16 -0.89 -11.71
CA GLU A 167 -7.41 -0.96 -12.49
C GLU A 167 -8.07 -2.32 -12.39
N GLU A 168 -7.29 -3.39 -12.52
CA GLU A 168 -7.76 -4.76 -12.35
C GLU A 168 -8.35 -4.97 -10.95
N VAL A 169 -7.63 -4.56 -9.92
CA VAL A 169 -8.08 -4.62 -8.51
C VAL A 169 -9.42 -3.92 -8.33
N GLY A 170 -9.52 -2.68 -8.81
CA GLY A 170 -10.75 -1.88 -8.70
C GLY A 170 -11.91 -2.46 -9.50
N PHE A 171 -11.65 -2.96 -10.70
CA PHE A 171 -12.65 -3.61 -11.54
C PHE A 171 -13.24 -4.86 -10.86
N PHE A 172 -12.39 -5.76 -10.42
CA PHE A 172 -12.85 -7.01 -9.81
C PHE A 172 -13.49 -6.81 -8.45
N ALA A 173 -13.00 -5.87 -7.64
CA ALA A 173 -13.62 -5.53 -6.37
C ALA A 173 -15.06 -4.99 -6.57
N ARG A 174 -15.27 -4.06 -7.51
CA ARG A 174 -16.61 -3.55 -7.85
C ARG A 174 -17.52 -4.66 -8.38
N ARG A 175 -17.01 -5.48 -9.29
CA ARG A 175 -17.75 -6.64 -9.83
C ARG A 175 -18.19 -7.59 -8.73
N LYS A 176 -17.31 -7.86 -7.75
CA LYS A 176 -17.61 -8.72 -6.60
C LYS A 176 -18.70 -8.13 -5.70
N LEU A 177 -18.66 -6.82 -5.45
CA LEU A 177 -19.73 -6.13 -4.71
C LEU A 177 -21.09 -6.22 -5.43
N MET A 178 -21.10 -6.05 -6.76
CA MET A 178 -22.32 -6.22 -7.57
C MET A 178 -22.85 -7.65 -7.51
N GLN A 179 -21.95 -8.64 -7.55
CA GLN A 179 -22.31 -10.05 -7.40
C GLN A 179 -22.94 -10.29 -6.02
N TYR A 180 -22.32 -9.85 -4.93
CA TYR A 180 -22.86 -10.00 -3.58
C TYR A 180 -24.23 -9.33 -3.42
N ALA A 181 -24.41 -8.16 -4.02
CA ALA A 181 -25.69 -7.48 -4.01
C ALA A 181 -26.77 -8.24 -4.79
N SER A 182 -26.44 -8.78 -5.98
CA SER A 182 -27.41 -9.53 -6.81
C SER A 182 -27.80 -10.88 -6.21
N GLU A 183 -26.87 -11.54 -5.55
CA GLU A 183 -27.08 -12.82 -4.86
C GLU A 183 -27.60 -12.66 -3.43
N ASN A 184 -27.77 -11.42 -2.97
CA ASN A 184 -28.15 -11.10 -1.59
C ASN A 184 -27.24 -11.76 -0.54
N VAL A 185 -25.94 -11.79 -0.81
CA VAL A 185 -24.94 -12.36 0.10
C VAL A 185 -24.71 -11.41 1.27
N ALA A 186 -24.97 -11.88 2.47
CA ALA A 186 -24.68 -11.16 3.71
C ALA A 186 -24.55 -12.16 4.88
N PRO A 187 -23.60 -11.96 5.79
CA PRO A 187 -22.59 -10.91 5.80
C PRO A 187 -21.40 -11.24 4.88
N PHE A 188 -20.73 -10.22 4.37
CA PHE A 188 -19.48 -10.39 3.64
C PHE A 188 -18.40 -9.43 4.14
N ALA A 189 -17.14 -9.80 3.90
CA ALA A 189 -15.96 -8.95 4.08
C ALA A 189 -15.13 -8.96 2.79
N LEU A 190 -15.01 -7.81 2.16
CA LEU A 190 -14.22 -7.59 0.94
C LEU A 190 -13.06 -6.67 1.26
N VAL A 191 -11.86 -7.10 0.90
CA VAL A 191 -10.64 -6.27 0.90
C VAL A 191 -10.31 -5.91 -0.54
N ALA A 192 -10.18 -4.61 -0.83
CA ALA A 192 -9.64 -4.07 -2.06
C ALA A 192 -8.35 -3.33 -1.73
N SER A 193 -7.22 -3.87 -2.15
CA SER A 193 -5.90 -3.40 -1.76
C SER A 193 -5.06 -2.99 -2.96
N PHE A 194 -4.88 -1.68 -3.12
CA PHE A 194 -4.18 -1.03 -4.21
C PHE A 194 -2.70 -0.87 -3.92
N ILE A 195 -1.88 -0.82 -4.98
CA ILE A 195 -0.46 -0.54 -4.83
C ILE A 195 -0.19 0.97 -4.78
N HIS A 196 -0.95 1.80 -5.51
CA HIS A 196 -0.71 3.23 -5.47
C HIS A 196 -1.12 3.86 -4.12
N PRO A 197 -0.45 4.98 -3.77
CA PRO A 197 0.55 5.77 -4.49
C PRO A 197 2.03 5.33 -4.30
N HIS A 198 2.30 4.04 -4.05
CA HIS A 198 3.66 3.49 -4.00
C HIS A 198 4.41 3.74 -5.34
N ASP A 199 5.73 3.91 -5.29
CA ASP A 199 6.56 4.04 -6.49
C ASP A 199 6.45 2.80 -7.42
N PRO A 200 6.79 2.92 -8.71
CA PRO A 200 7.34 4.10 -9.41
C PRO A 200 6.33 5.25 -9.53
N TYR A 201 6.83 6.48 -9.42
CA TYR A 201 5.99 7.68 -9.43
C TYR A 201 5.59 8.05 -10.86
N VAL A 202 4.72 7.25 -11.44
CA VAL A 202 4.18 7.43 -12.79
C VAL A 202 2.67 7.50 -12.72
N ALA A 203 2.07 8.51 -13.36
CA ALA A 203 0.63 8.68 -13.38
C ALA A 203 0.10 8.77 -14.82
N ARG A 204 -1.19 8.49 -15.00
CA ARG A 204 -1.86 8.72 -16.28
C ARG A 204 -2.07 10.22 -16.53
N PRO A 205 -2.13 10.66 -17.81
CA PRO A 205 -2.26 12.08 -18.15
C PRO A 205 -3.46 12.76 -17.49
N GLU A 206 -4.61 12.08 -17.39
CA GLU A 206 -5.83 12.63 -16.81
C GLU A 206 -5.70 12.96 -15.33
N TRP A 207 -4.93 12.19 -14.58
CA TRP A 207 -4.68 12.43 -13.15
C TRP A 207 -3.52 13.39 -12.93
N TRP A 208 -2.45 13.27 -13.74
CA TRP A 208 -1.33 14.20 -13.72
C TRP A 208 -1.75 15.63 -13.93
N ASN A 209 -2.65 15.87 -14.93
CA ASN A 209 -3.12 17.19 -15.31
C ASN A 209 -4.17 17.78 -14.34
N LEU A 210 -4.48 17.09 -13.23
CA LEU A 210 -5.30 17.68 -12.16
C LEU A 210 -4.61 18.82 -11.42
N TYR A 211 -3.27 18.89 -11.54
CA TYR A 211 -2.43 19.80 -10.78
C TYR A 211 -1.54 20.61 -11.71
N ASP A 212 -1.50 21.92 -11.48
CA ASP A 212 -0.52 22.79 -12.11
C ASP A 212 0.83 22.64 -11.40
N ALA A 213 1.94 22.65 -12.15
CA ALA A 213 3.28 22.47 -11.58
C ALA A 213 3.62 23.51 -10.50
N GLY A 214 3.00 24.71 -10.58
CA GLY A 214 3.17 25.77 -9.58
C GLY A 214 2.47 25.51 -8.26
N ASP A 215 1.48 24.62 -8.23
CA ASP A 215 0.74 24.24 -7.02
C ASP A 215 1.41 23.12 -6.23
N ILE A 216 2.36 22.41 -6.86
CA ILE A 216 3.09 21.31 -6.22
C ILE A 216 4.12 21.90 -5.25
N ASP A 217 3.86 21.74 -3.96
CA ASP A 217 4.77 22.16 -2.90
C ASP A 217 6.05 21.32 -2.88
N MET A 218 7.12 21.93 -2.40
CA MET A 218 8.38 21.23 -2.16
C MET A 218 8.41 20.65 -0.73
N PRO A 219 9.27 19.65 -0.47
CA PRO A 219 9.44 19.14 0.90
C PRO A 219 9.72 20.28 1.89
N ALA A 220 8.98 20.31 2.99
CA ALA A 220 9.16 21.34 4.02
C ALA A 220 10.55 21.27 4.67
N ILE A 221 11.18 20.09 4.69
CA ILE A 221 12.53 19.86 5.16
C ILE A 221 13.38 19.49 3.94
N GLY A 222 14.24 20.39 3.53
CA GLY A 222 15.15 20.17 2.41
C GLY A 222 16.32 19.24 2.76
N ALA A 223 16.97 18.72 1.74
CA ALA A 223 18.17 17.89 1.91
C ALA A 223 19.24 18.62 2.73
N GLY A 224 19.79 17.96 3.73
CA GLY A 224 20.81 18.53 4.61
C GLY A 224 20.33 19.59 5.64
N ALA A 225 19.03 19.87 5.69
CA ALA A 225 18.46 20.86 6.61
C ALA A 225 18.51 20.44 8.09
N VAL A 226 18.58 19.14 8.35
CA VAL A 226 18.71 18.58 9.70
C VAL A 226 19.83 17.53 9.73
N PRO A 227 20.54 17.38 10.86
CA PRO A 227 21.45 16.25 11.03
C PRO A 227 20.69 14.94 10.95
N ILE A 228 21.24 13.97 10.24
CA ILE A 228 20.71 12.61 10.15
C ILE A 228 21.45 11.70 11.15
N ASP A 229 20.69 10.83 11.82
CA ASP A 229 21.26 9.81 12.70
C ASP A 229 21.87 8.65 11.90
N ALA A 230 22.58 7.75 12.60
CA ALA A 230 23.28 6.64 11.95
C ALA A 230 22.34 5.66 11.21
N PHE A 231 21.09 5.51 11.68
CA PHE A 231 20.10 4.66 11.03
C PHE A 231 19.61 5.30 9.72
N SER A 232 19.25 6.57 9.77
CA SER A 232 18.83 7.34 8.59
C SER A 232 19.95 7.42 7.55
N ASN A 233 21.20 7.62 7.97
CA ASN A 233 22.35 7.58 7.06
C ASN A 233 22.44 6.22 6.33
N ARG A 234 22.31 5.12 7.06
CA ARG A 234 22.33 3.78 6.45
C ARG A 234 21.20 3.60 5.41
N LEU A 235 19.99 4.10 5.70
CA LEU A 235 18.90 4.06 4.73
C LEU A 235 19.22 4.89 3.49
N MET A 236 19.73 6.10 3.67
CA MET A 236 20.12 6.99 2.56
C MET A 236 21.22 6.37 1.69
N ASP A 237 22.21 5.75 2.31
CA ASP A 237 23.26 5.03 1.58
C ASP A 237 22.70 3.80 0.86
N GLY A 238 21.78 3.07 1.50
CA GLY A 238 21.14 1.89 0.93
C GLY A 238 20.32 2.17 -0.33
N ILE A 239 19.72 3.35 -0.45
CA ILE A 239 18.98 3.80 -1.64
C ILE A 239 19.80 4.73 -2.53
N GLU A 240 21.10 4.89 -2.28
CA GLU A 240 22.04 5.76 -3.01
C GLU A 240 21.69 7.25 -2.97
N ALA A 241 20.81 7.68 -2.10
CA ALA A 241 20.37 9.07 -2.01
C ALA A 241 21.52 10.02 -1.63
N SER A 242 22.53 9.54 -0.92
CA SER A 242 23.72 10.33 -0.56
C SER A 242 24.63 10.64 -1.77
N SER A 243 24.56 9.83 -2.84
CA SER A 243 25.40 9.95 -4.03
C SER A 243 24.69 10.57 -5.22
N VAL A 244 23.37 10.71 -5.19
CA VAL A 244 22.55 11.20 -6.29
C VAL A 244 21.93 12.54 -5.92
N ALA A 245 22.32 13.62 -6.61
CA ALA A 245 21.68 14.91 -6.47
C ALA A 245 20.35 14.93 -7.28
N MET A 246 19.26 15.26 -6.61
CA MET A 246 17.96 15.48 -7.25
C MET A 246 17.79 16.95 -7.61
N THR A 247 17.25 17.21 -8.79
CA THR A 247 16.79 18.55 -9.17
C THR A 247 15.42 18.84 -8.56
N ASP A 248 15.11 20.12 -8.42
CA ASP A 248 13.76 20.54 -7.95
C ASP A 248 12.65 20.04 -8.89
N ASP A 249 12.93 19.95 -10.18
CA ASP A 249 11.94 19.45 -11.16
C ASP A 249 11.70 17.95 -10.99
N GLU A 250 12.73 17.14 -10.77
CA GLU A 250 12.56 15.70 -10.48
C GLU A 250 11.76 15.48 -9.21
N VAL A 251 12.06 16.22 -8.14
CA VAL A 251 11.28 16.16 -6.88
C VAL A 251 9.83 16.60 -7.11
N ARG A 252 9.60 17.68 -7.84
CA ARG A 252 8.25 18.18 -8.15
C ARG A 252 7.46 17.17 -9.00
N ASN A 253 8.09 16.56 -9.99
CA ASN A 253 7.46 15.54 -10.82
C ASN A 253 7.05 14.31 -10.01
N ALA A 254 7.93 13.82 -9.14
CA ALA A 254 7.62 12.69 -8.26
C ALA A 254 6.45 13.01 -7.31
N ARG A 255 6.42 14.22 -6.74
CA ARG A 255 5.32 14.68 -5.91
C ARG A 255 4.01 14.81 -6.70
N ASN A 256 4.06 15.35 -7.92
CA ASN A 256 2.89 15.44 -8.79
C ASN A 256 2.32 14.04 -9.10
N ALA A 257 3.17 13.09 -9.46
CA ALA A 257 2.75 11.70 -9.68
C ALA A 257 2.13 11.09 -8.44
N TYR A 258 2.71 11.31 -7.26
CA TYR A 258 2.16 10.85 -5.99
C TYR A 258 0.78 11.45 -5.71
N TYR A 259 0.59 12.75 -5.96
CA TYR A 259 -0.71 13.43 -5.81
C TYR A 259 -1.74 12.88 -6.79
N ALA A 260 -1.33 12.72 -8.05
CA ALA A 260 -2.16 12.16 -9.11
C ALA A 260 -2.64 10.73 -8.76
N ASN A 261 -1.74 9.88 -8.28
CA ASN A 261 -2.05 8.51 -7.90
C ASN A 261 -2.83 8.39 -6.57
N THR A 262 -2.84 9.46 -5.78
CA THR A 262 -3.66 9.55 -4.56
C THR A 262 -5.10 9.99 -4.86
N SER A 263 -5.30 10.72 -5.97
CA SER A 263 -6.60 11.30 -6.36
C SER A 263 -7.50 10.33 -7.08
#